data_6b87148aef02833e116ad28520a0de14
#
_entry.id   6b87148aef02833e116ad28520a0de14
#
_cell.length_a   1.000
_cell.length_b   1.000
_cell.length_c   1.000
_cell.angle_alpha   90.00
_cell.angle_beta   90.00
_cell.angle_gamma   90.00
#
_symmetry.space_group_name_H-M   'P 1'
#
loop_
_entity.id
_entity.type
_entity.pdbx_description
1 polymer ?
#
loop_
_entity_poly.entity_id
_entity_poly.type
_entity_poly.pdbx_seq_one_letter_code
_entity_poly.pdbx_strand_id
1 'polypeptide(L)'
;AYVQLGDIKKGLSATVGRQFLSYGDQRLVGPLEWLNQARTFDAIKLRYAGATFALDVFTSSPVTYKDHEWNNSQVFDNQNNQDSVFSGIYLATQWVPINTTTDFYVFHQGDQGNGNFGARLGDSSYYTFGTLWKGDPKKLGGFDYSMEMAVQTGKVSGRDLSAFSGNWGAGYNIKHA
;
A
#
# COMPACT_ATOMS: atom_id res chain seq x y z
N ALA A 1 -12.39 -6.97 -11.63
CA ALA A 1 -13.11 -5.87 -12.28
C ALA A 1 -13.44 -4.80 -11.23
N TYR A 2 -13.40 -3.51 -11.62
CA TYR A 2 -13.75 -2.38 -10.75
C TYR A 2 -14.50 -1.31 -11.55
N VAL A 3 -15.18 -0.45 -10.82
CA VAL A 3 -15.80 0.77 -11.37
C VAL A 3 -15.04 1.97 -10.83
N GLN A 4 -14.75 2.92 -11.71
CA GLN A 4 -14.09 4.17 -11.36
C GLN A 4 -14.99 5.36 -11.72
N LEU A 5 -15.13 6.26 -10.75
CA LEU A 5 -15.85 7.52 -10.88
C LEU A 5 -14.87 8.68 -10.69
N GLY A 6 -14.94 9.68 -11.54
CA GLY A 6 -14.03 10.84 -11.49
C GLY A 6 -12.66 10.58 -12.15
N ASP A 7 -11.80 11.60 -12.11
CA ASP A 7 -10.44 11.56 -12.67
C ASP A 7 -9.42 11.30 -11.56
N ILE A 8 -8.70 10.18 -11.64
CA ILE A 8 -7.66 9.83 -10.66
C ILE A 8 -6.46 10.78 -10.63
N LYS A 9 -6.32 11.62 -11.66
CA LYS A 9 -5.22 12.59 -11.80
C LYS A 9 -5.57 13.98 -11.29
N LYS A 10 -6.88 14.27 -11.11
CA LYS A 10 -7.34 15.60 -10.74
C LYS A 10 -8.65 15.59 -9.97
N GLY A 11 -8.64 16.20 -8.79
CA GLY A 11 -9.83 16.32 -7.94
C GLY A 11 -10.18 15.04 -7.24
N LEU A 12 -11.45 14.86 -6.94
CA LEU A 12 -11.98 13.71 -6.22
C LEU A 12 -12.34 12.59 -7.20
N SER A 13 -11.91 11.38 -6.87
CA SER A 13 -12.30 10.15 -7.57
C SER A 13 -12.57 9.02 -6.60
N ALA A 14 -13.36 8.04 -7.03
CA ALA A 14 -13.67 6.84 -6.27
C ALA A 14 -13.46 5.61 -7.15
N THR A 15 -12.86 4.56 -6.59
CA THR A 15 -12.69 3.27 -7.26
C THR A 15 -13.26 2.17 -6.36
N VAL A 16 -14.18 1.38 -6.87
CA VAL A 16 -14.87 0.32 -6.12
C VAL A 16 -14.78 -1.00 -6.87
N GLY A 17 -14.37 -2.04 -6.18
CA GLY A 17 -14.25 -3.39 -6.71
C GLY A 17 -12.83 -3.93 -6.66
N ARG A 18 -12.59 -5.01 -7.40
CA ARG A 18 -11.29 -5.70 -7.40
C ARG A 18 -10.23 -4.90 -8.12
N GLN A 19 -9.21 -4.48 -7.39
CA GLN A 19 -8.15 -3.60 -7.87
C GLN A 19 -6.80 -3.91 -7.21
N PHE A 20 -5.73 -3.37 -7.78
CA PHE A 20 -4.44 -3.32 -7.14
C PHE A 20 -4.37 -2.15 -6.16
N LEU A 21 -3.71 -2.37 -5.02
CA LEU A 21 -3.20 -1.32 -4.16
C LEU A 21 -1.68 -1.29 -4.29
N SER A 22 -1.16 -0.14 -4.68
CA SER A 22 0.28 0.05 -4.93
C SER A 22 0.69 1.40 -4.38
N TYR A 23 1.59 1.39 -3.40
CA TYR A 23 2.05 2.59 -2.71
C TYR A 23 3.57 2.60 -2.55
N GLY A 24 4.15 3.79 -2.71
CA GLY A 24 5.59 4.00 -2.58
C GLY A 24 6.41 3.13 -3.53
N ASP A 25 7.43 2.47 -2.99
CA ASP A 25 8.28 1.51 -3.73
C ASP A 25 7.74 0.07 -3.65
N GLN A 26 6.48 -0.10 -3.29
CA GLN A 26 5.80 -1.40 -3.17
C GLN A 26 6.43 -2.36 -2.15
N ARG A 27 7.25 -1.84 -1.23
CA ARG A 27 7.87 -2.68 -0.19
C ARG A 27 6.87 -3.21 0.83
N LEU A 28 5.89 -2.38 1.20
CA LEU A 28 4.82 -2.75 2.13
C LEU A 28 3.52 -3.11 1.41
N VAL A 29 3.13 -2.31 0.42
CA VAL A 29 1.87 -2.48 -0.30
C VAL A 29 2.14 -2.46 -1.80
N GLY A 30 2.00 -3.63 -2.41
CA GLY A 30 2.20 -3.79 -3.85
C GLY A 30 1.51 -5.05 -4.39
N PRO A 31 1.29 -5.11 -5.71
CA PRO A 31 0.58 -6.21 -6.37
C PRO A 31 1.43 -7.48 -6.52
N LEU A 32 2.75 -7.45 -6.27
CA LEU A 32 3.66 -8.59 -6.46
C LEU A 32 3.58 -9.18 -7.88
N GLU A 33 3.63 -8.33 -8.90
CA GLU A 33 3.42 -8.71 -10.32
C GLU A 33 4.47 -9.69 -10.87
N TRP A 34 5.56 -9.92 -10.15
CA TRP A 34 6.56 -10.94 -10.46
C TRP A 34 6.12 -12.38 -10.10
N LEU A 35 5.01 -12.53 -9.37
CA LEU A 35 4.37 -13.81 -9.11
C LEU A 35 3.38 -14.17 -10.22
N ASN A 36 3.12 -15.47 -10.44
CA ASN A 36 2.11 -15.95 -11.39
C ASN A 36 0.70 -15.44 -11.05
N GLN A 37 0.45 -15.10 -9.81
CA GLN A 37 -0.80 -14.52 -9.31
C GLN A 37 -0.50 -13.21 -8.60
N ALA A 38 -0.88 -12.11 -9.23
CA ALA A 38 -0.73 -10.80 -8.62
C ALA A 38 -1.71 -10.62 -7.45
N ARG A 39 -1.24 -9.97 -6.39
CA ARG A 39 -2.08 -9.65 -5.23
C ARG A 39 -3.13 -8.61 -5.61
N THR A 40 -4.38 -8.94 -5.40
CA THR A 40 -5.52 -8.04 -5.62
C THR A 40 -6.32 -7.85 -4.34
N PHE A 41 -7.09 -6.77 -4.32
CA PHE A 41 -7.93 -6.40 -3.19
C PHE A 41 -9.34 -6.07 -3.69
N ASP A 42 -10.35 -6.57 -3.01
CA ASP A 42 -11.70 -6.06 -3.15
C ASP A 42 -11.79 -4.82 -2.25
N ALA A 43 -11.84 -3.65 -2.86
CA ALA A 43 -11.62 -2.38 -2.18
C ALA A 43 -12.59 -1.28 -2.58
N ILE A 44 -12.81 -0.37 -1.62
CA ILE A 44 -13.34 0.97 -1.86
C ILE A 44 -12.19 1.93 -1.59
N LYS A 45 -11.81 2.71 -2.61
CA LYS A 45 -10.76 3.70 -2.53
C LYS A 45 -11.27 5.06 -2.98
N LEU A 46 -11.11 6.06 -2.14
CA LEU A 46 -11.32 7.46 -2.44
C LEU A 46 -9.95 8.12 -2.64
N ARG A 47 -9.82 8.90 -3.69
CA ARG A 47 -8.61 9.66 -4.00
C ARG A 47 -8.94 11.10 -4.25
N TYR A 48 -8.16 11.99 -3.64
CA TYR A 48 -8.13 13.39 -4.00
C TYR A 48 -6.75 13.76 -4.55
N ALA A 49 -6.69 14.20 -5.80
CA ALA A 49 -5.45 14.62 -6.46
C ALA A 49 -5.43 16.15 -6.63
N GLY A 50 -4.55 16.79 -5.87
CA GLY A 50 -4.21 18.20 -5.98
C GLY A 50 -3.02 18.44 -6.92
N ALA A 51 -2.54 19.69 -7.00
CA ALA A 51 -1.42 20.07 -7.86
C ALA A 51 -0.08 19.48 -7.37
N THR A 52 0.11 19.41 -6.06
CA THR A 52 1.39 19.01 -5.42
C THR A 52 1.24 17.84 -4.45
N PHE A 53 0.05 17.29 -4.32
CA PHE A 53 -0.21 16.17 -3.43
C PHE A 53 -1.34 15.28 -3.94
N ALA A 54 -1.35 14.04 -3.50
CA ALA A 54 -2.46 13.11 -3.66
C ALA A 54 -2.72 12.39 -2.33
N LEU A 55 -3.99 12.32 -1.95
CA LEU A 55 -4.45 11.66 -0.74
C LEU A 55 -5.35 10.50 -1.13
N ASP A 56 -5.00 9.30 -0.71
CA ASP A 56 -5.82 8.10 -0.84
C ASP A 56 -6.33 7.68 0.54
N VAL A 57 -7.61 7.35 0.60
CA VAL A 57 -8.24 6.69 1.76
C VAL A 57 -8.93 5.44 1.24
N PHE A 58 -8.66 4.29 1.85
CA PHE A 58 -9.22 3.05 1.37
C PHE A 58 -9.54 2.07 2.51
N THR A 59 -10.47 1.19 2.23
CA THR A 59 -10.70 -0.05 2.96
C THR A 59 -10.84 -1.20 1.99
N SER A 60 -10.32 -2.36 2.35
CA SER A 60 -10.24 -3.50 1.43
C SER A 60 -10.18 -4.83 2.16
N SER A 61 -10.54 -5.89 1.45
CA SER A 61 -10.23 -7.27 1.81
C SER A 61 -9.26 -7.86 0.79
N PRO A 62 -8.17 -8.49 1.22
CA PRO A 62 -7.26 -9.21 0.32
C PRO A 62 -7.99 -10.37 -0.36
N VAL A 63 -7.80 -10.52 -1.67
CA VAL A 63 -8.38 -11.64 -2.41
C VAL A 63 -7.51 -12.87 -2.23
N THR A 64 -8.13 -13.97 -1.78
CA THR A 64 -7.48 -15.28 -1.71
C THR A 64 -7.80 -16.07 -2.98
N TYR A 65 -6.76 -16.61 -3.58
CA TYR A 65 -6.91 -17.52 -4.72
C TYR A 65 -6.98 -18.96 -4.20
N LYS A 66 -7.94 -19.73 -4.73
CA LYS A 66 -8.09 -21.14 -4.43
C LYS A 66 -7.66 -21.95 -5.66
N ASP A 67 -6.55 -22.63 -5.57
CA ASP A 67 -5.91 -23.32 -6.73
C ASP A 67 -6.75 -24.42 -7.35
N HIS A 68 -7.81 -24.88 -6.67
CA HIS A 68 -8.65 -26.00 -7.08
C HIS A 68 -10.02 -25.60 -7.62
N GLU A 69 -10.34 -24.30 -7.65
CA GLU A 69 -11.64 -23.80 -8.08
C GLU A 69 -11.53 -23.05 -9.41
N TRP A 70 -12.32 -23.46 -10.38
CA TRP A 70 -12.47 -22.73 -11.63
C TRP A 70 -13.26 -21.44 -11.38
N ASN A 71 -12.68 -20.29 -11.76
CA ASN A 71 -13.31 -18.97 -11.61
C ASN A 71 -13.73 -18.66 -10.16
N ASN A 72 -12.82 -18.80 -9.26
CA ASN A 72 -13.01 -18.93 -7.82
C ASN A 72 -13.23 -17.64 -7.05
N SER A 73 -13.61 -16.54 -7.68
CA SER A 73 -13.74 -15.33 -6.89
C SER A 73 -14.80 -14.39 -7.43
N GLN A 74 -15.89 -14.31 -6.73
CA GLN A 74 -16.84 -13.21 -6.85
C GLN A 74 -16.31 -12.00 -6.08
N VAL A 75 -16.57 -10.80 -6.58
CA VAL A 75 -16.26 -9.56 -5.87
C VAL A 75 -17.10 -9.51 -4.60
N PHE A 76 -16.45 -9.28 -3.46
CA PHE A 76 -17.07 -9.28 -2.12
C PHE A 76 -17.70 -10.63 -1.71
N ASP A 77 -17.20 -11.73 -2.21
CA ASP A 77 -17.64 -13.07 -1.79
C ASP A 77 -17.20 -13.37 -0.35
N ASN A 78 -18.15 -13.88 0.46
CA ASN A 78 -17.95 -14.28 1.84
C ASN A 78 -16.90 -15.36 2.07
N GLN A 79 -16.49 -16.06 1.02
CA GLN A 79 -15.47 -17.10 1.09
C GLN A 79 -14.05 -16.56 0.91
N ASN A 80 -13.89 -15.29 0.55
CA ASN A 80 -12.62 -14.66 0.27
C ASN A 80 -12.24 -13.68 1.39
N ASN A 81 -11.71 -14.19 2.51
CA ASN A 81 -11.09 -13.38 3.56
C ASN A 81 -11.95 -12.22 4.12
N GLN A 82 -13.25 -12.43 4.33
CA GLN A 82 -14.05 -11.45 5.08
C GLN A 82 -13.49 -11.19 6.48
N ASP A 83 -12.72 -12.14 7.00
CA ASP A 83 -12.06 -12.03 8.29
C ASP A 83 -10.79 -11.17 8.25
N SER A 84 -10.33 -10.79 7.05
CA SER A 84 -9.15 -9.93 6.86
C SER A 84 -9.54 -8.59 6.27
N VAL A 85 -9.20 -7.52 6.97
CA VAL A 85 -9.41 -6.13 6.53
C VAL A 85 -8.07 -5.43 6.44
N PHE A 86 -7.82 -4.78 5.31
CA PHE A 86 -6.68 -3.89 5.12
C PHE A 86 -7.18 -2.51 4.73
N SER A 87 -6.95 -1.52 5.61
CA SER A 87 -7.40 -0.15 5.42
C SER A 87 -6.23 0.82 5.54
N GLY A 88 -6.35 1.99 4.96
CA GLY A 88 -5.27 2.95 5.08
C GLY A 88 -5.57 4.34 4.55
N ILE A 89 -4.65 5.22 4.92
CA ILE A 89 -4.53 6.59 4.43
C ILE A 89 -3.12 6.72 3.88
N TYR A 90 -2.98 7.21 2.65
CA TYR A 90 -1.70 7.45 2.00
C TYR A 90 -1.68 8.85 1.39
N LEU A 91 -0.72 9.66 1.83
CA LEU A 91 -0.48 11.01 1.34
C LEU A 91 0.85 11.02 0.58
N ALA A 92 0.80 11.20 -0.74
CA ALA A 92 1.98 11.50 -1.55
C ALA A 92 2.08 13.00 -1.79
N THR A 93 3.24 13.60 -1.56
CA THR A 93 3.42 15.05 -1.66
C THR A 93 4.75 15.43 -2.30
N GLN A 94 4.79 16.60 -2.93
CA GLN A 94 5.97 17.24 -3.51
C GLN A 94 6.31 18.55 -2.78
N TRP A 95 5.95 18.68 -1.51
CA TRP A 95 6.14 19.91 -0.73
C TRP A 95 7.60 20.22 -0.43
N VAL A 96 8.46 19.19 -0.36
CA VAL A 96 9.88 19.38 -0.13
C VAL A 96 10.59 19.65 -1.45
N PRO A 97 11.19 20.86 -1.64
CA PRO A 97 11.70 21.29 -2.97
C PRO A 97 12.81 20.40 -3.55
N ILE A 98 13.60 19.76 -2.69
CA ILE A 98 14.70 18.86 -3.11
C ILE A 98 14.24 17.43 -3.36
N ASN A 99 13.02 17.08 -2.99
CA ASN A 99 12.49 15.74 -3.13
C ASN A 99 11.68 15.58 -4.41
N THR A 100 11.73 14.39 -4.99
CA THR A 100 10.78 13.95 -6.02
C THR A 100 9.43 13.63 -5.39
N THR A 101 9.45 12.95 -4.23
CA THR A 101 8.26 12.66 -3.42
C THR A 101 8.61 12.63 -1.94
N THR A 102 7.64 12.97 -1.13
CA THR A 102 7.63 12.75 0.32
C THR A 102 6.27 12.21 0.68
N ASP A 103 6.23 10.96 1.10
CA ASP A 103 4.99 10.25 1.36
C ASP A 103 4.85 9.96 2.85
N PHE A 104 3.61 10.02 3.33
CA PHE A 104 3.22 9.63 4.68
C PHE A 104 2.07 8.65 4.60
N TYR A 105 2.08 7.66 5.46
CA TYR A 105 1.00 6.67 5.45
C TYR A 105 0.70 6.11 6.83
N VAL A 106 -0.56 5.72 6.96
CA VAL A 106 -1.05 4.91 8.07
C VAL A 106 -1.83 3.76 7.47
N PHE A 107 -1.45 2.54 7.81
CA PHE A 107 -2.17 1.34 7.43
C PHE A 107 -2.67 0.62 8.67
N HIS A 108 -3.83 0.01 8.56
CA HIS A 108 -4.40 -0.89 9.55
C HIS A 108 -4.60 -2.25 8.91
N GLN A 109 -4.09 -3.29 9.56
CA GLN A 109 -4.35 -4.69 9.23
C GLN A 109 -5.14 -5.31 10.35
N GLY A 110 -6.31 -5.85 10.02
CA GLY A 110 -7.14 -6.68 10.90
C GLY A 110 -7.30 -8.07 10.32
N ASP A 111 -7.20 -9.12 11.14
CA ASP A 111 -7.42 -10.50 10.75
C ASP A 111 -8.03 -11.24 11.94
N GLN A 112 -9.14 -11.96 11.73
CA GLN A 112 -9.84 -12.72 12.76
C GLN A 112 -9.38 -14.19 12.85
N GLY A 113 -8.17 -14.47 12.40
CA GLY A 113 -7.54 -15.78 12.56
C GLY A 113 -7.91 -16.85 11.54
N ASN A 114 -8.95 -16.63 10.75
CA ASN A 114 -9.38 -17.52 9.67
C ASN A 114 -8.86 -17.07 8.29
N GLY A 115 -8.26 -15.89 8.21
CA GLY A 115 -7.77 -15.30 6.99
C GLY A 115 -6.46 -15.92 6.49
N ASN A 116 -6.29 -15.98 5.18
CA ASN A 116 -5.09 -16.51 4.54
C ASN A 116 -3.96 -15.47 4.40
N PHE A 117 -4.15 -14.28 4.93
CA PHE A 117 -3.16 -13.21 4.88
C PHE A 117 -2.18 -13.35 6.04
N GLY A 118 -1.21 -14.24 5.89
CA GLY A 118 -0.30 -14.60 6.97
C GLY A 118 -0.81 -15.77 7.82
N ALA A 119 -1.58 -16.64 7.22
CA ALA A 119 -2.24 -17.82 7.77
C ALA A 119 -1.52 -18.42 8.97
N ARG A 120 -2.23 -18.60 10.07
CA ARG A 120 -1.86 -19.27 11.34
C ARG A 120 -1.50 -18.36 12.51
N LEU A 121 -1.64 -17.04 12.39
CA LEU A 121 -1.27 -16.15 13.49
C LEU A 121 -2.41 -15.82 14.46
N GLY A 122 -3.61 -16.42 14.33
CA GLY A 122 -4.75 -16.05 15.17
C GLY A 122 -5.19 -14.59 14.94
N ASP A 123 -6.08 -14.09 15.80
CA ASP A 123 -6.58 -12.72 15.70
C ASP A 123 -5.45 -11.70 15.74
N SER A 124 -5.44 -10.82 14.76
CA SER A 124 -4.43 -9.77 14.62
C SER A 124 -5.09 -8.43 14.36
N SER A 125 -4.60 -7.39 15.01
CA SER A 125 -5.01 -6.01 14.73
C SER A 125 -3.85 -5.09 15.03
N TYR A 126 -3.27 -4.48 13.99
CA TYR A 126 -2.14 -3.59 14.17
C TYR A 126 -2.13 -2.45 13.15
N TYR A 127 -1.48 -1.39 13.53
CA TYR A 127 -1.24 -0.21 12.71
C TYR A 127 0.21 -0.15 12.27
N THR A 128 0.41 0.36 11.05
CA THR A 128 1.71 0.69 10.48
C THR A 128 1.72 2.18 10.16
N PHE A 129 2.64 2.93 10.76
CA PHE A 129 2.88 4.34 10.47
C PHE A 129 4.20 4.45 9.73
N GLY A 130 4.24 5.17 8.64
CA GLY A 130 5.49 5.29 7.90
C GLY A 130 5.60 6.50 7.02
N THR A 131 6.82 6.69 6.50
CA THR A 131 7.17 7.77 5.60
C THR A 131 8.21 7.31 4.59
N LEU A 132 8.10 7.81 3.36
CA LEU A 132 9.03 7.58 2.27
C LEU A 132 9.52 8.94 1.73
N TRP A 133 10.82 9.10 1.62
CA TRP A 133 11.48 10.28 1.10
C TRP A 133 12.37 9.90 -0.08
N LYS A 134 12.22 10.61 -1.23
CA LYS A 134 13.06 10.40 -2.40
C LYS A 134 13.65 11.71 -2.88
N GLY A 135 14.96 11.74 -3.01
CA GLY A 135 15.68 12.88 -3.55
C GLY A 135 15.57 12.96 -5.07
N ASP A 136 15.53 14.18 -5.61
CA ASP A 136 15.52 14.42 -7.04
C ASP A 136 16.98 14.65 -7.53
N PRO A 137 17.56 13.72 -8.31
CA PRO A 137 18.93 13.85 -8.78
C PRO A 137 19.17 15.11 -9.64
N LYS A 138 18.13 15.64 -10.29
CA LYS A 138 18.23 16.88 -11.06
C LYS A 138 18.43 18.11 -10.16
N LYS A 139 17.84 18.09 -8.96
CA LYS A 139 17.94 19.17 -7.98
C LYS A 139 19.15 19.02 -7.06
N LEU A 140 19.66 17.79 -6.93
CA LEU A 140 20.77 17.44 -6.03
C LEU A 140 22.11 17.27 -6.78
N GLY A 141 22.25 17.85 -7.99
CA GLY A 141 23.52 17.81 -8.73
C GLY A 141 23.96 16.41 -9.16
N GLY A 142 23.02 15.49 -9.36
CA GLY A 142 23.27 14.10 -9.74
C GLY A 142 23.13 13.09 -8.60
N PHE A 143 23.05 13.53 -7.34
CA PHE A 143 22.78 12.66 -6.21
C PHE A 143 21.28 12.30 -6.15
N ASP A 144 21.00 11.06 -5.86
CA ASP A 144 19.67 10.59 -5.47
C ASP A 144 19.72 9.88 -4.13
N TYR A 145 18.59 9.80 -3.46
CA TYR A 145 18.42 9.01 -2.27
C TYR A 145 16.98 8.51 -2.17
N SER A 146 16.81 7.40 -1.48
CA SER A 146 15.52 6.87 -1.05
C SER A 146 15.63 6.46 0.41
N MET A 147 14.70 6.91 1.23
CA MET A 147 14.63 6.56 2.65
C MET A 147 13.18 6.24 2.99
N GLU A 148 12.92 5.03 3.46
CA GLU A 148 11.62 4.61 3.95
C GLU A 148 11.76 4.09 5.37
N MET A 149 10.91 4.56 6.27
CA MET A 149 10.84 4.14 7.67
C MET A 149 9.41 3.84 8.03
N ALA A 150 9.22 2.77 8.81
CA ALA A 150 7.91 2.39 9.32
C ALA A 150 8.00 1.83 10.74
N VAL A 151 6.97 2.10 11.52
CA VAL A 151 6.77 1.52 12.85
C VAL A 151 5.44 0.79 12.87
N GLN A 152 5.38 -0.32 13.58
CA GLN A 152 4.16 -1.09 13.78
C GLN A 152 3.83 -1.22 15.24
N THR A 153 2.55 -1.10 15.57
CA THR A 153 2.03 -1.28 16.93
C THR A 153 0.65 -1.91 16.89
N GLY A 154 0.35 -2.74 17.86
CA GLY A 154 -0.93 -3.43 17.97
C GLY A 154 -0.80 -4.80 18.60
N LYS A 155 -1.56 -5.75 18.09
CA LYS A 155 -1.56 -7.14 18.58
C LYS A 155 -1.53 -8.14 17.44
N VAL A 156 -0.79 -9.24 17.64
CA VAL A 156 -0.75 -10.41 16.76
C VAL A 156 -0.87 -11.65 17.63
N SER A 157 -1.89 -12.48 17.40
CA SER A 157 -2.18 -13.69 18.19
C SER A 157 -2.25 -13.42 19.71
N GLY A 158 -2.90 -12.29 20.07
CA GLY A 158 -3.03 -11.88 21.47
C GLY A 158 -1.76 -11.32 22.12
N ARG A 159 -0.63 -11.26 21.41
CA ARG A 159 0.63 -10.69 21.89
C ARG A 159 0.80 -9.27 21.37
N ASP A 160 1.38 -8.41 22.18
CA ASP A 160 1.71 -7.05 21.78
C ASP A 160 2.76 -7.04 20.66
N LEU A 161 2.48 -6.28 19.63
CA LEU A 161 3.39 -6.02 18.51
C LEU A 161 4.00 -4.63 18.68
N SER A 162 5.33 -4.58 18.66
CA SER A 162 6.10 -3.36 18.49
C SER A 162 7.26 -3.68 17.57
N ALA A 163 7.27 -3.08 16.37
CA ALA A 163 8.28 -3.34 15.37
C ALA A 163 8.68 -2.05 14.64
N PHE A 164 9.91 -2.03 14.13
CA PHE A 164 10.46 -0.97 13.31
C PHE A 164 11.07 -1.58 12.04
N SER A 165 10.91 -0.89 10.93
CA SER A 165 11.58 -1.20 9.67
C SER A 165 12.14 0.07 9.06
N GLY A 166 13.33 -0.01 8.47
CA GLY A 166 13.96 1.06 7.73
C GLY A 166 14.67 0.53 6.48
N ASN A 167 14.51 1.24 5.38
CA ASN A 167 15.25 1.01 4.15
C ASN A 167 15.76 2.33 3.62
N TRP A 168 17.05 2.41 3.28
CA TRP A 168 17.67 3.59 2.71
C TRP A 168 18.69 3.22 1.67
N GLY A 169 18.79 4.05 0.65
CA GLY A 169 19.74 3.95 -0.41
C GLY A 169 20.16 5.33 -0.90
N ALA A 170 21.35 5.44 -1.42
CA ALA A 170 21.83 6.64 -2.10
C ALA A 170 22.58 6.25 -3.36
N GLY A 171 22.50 7.09 -4.38
CA GLY A 171 23.15 6.91 -5.65
C GLY A 171 23.68 8.23 -6.20
N TYR A 172 24.55 8.11 -7.21
CA TYR A 172 25.04 9.25 -7.96
C TYR A 172 25.06 8.96 -9.45
N ASN A 173 24.38 9.80 -10.22
CA ASN A 173 24.31 9.69 -11.67
C ASN A 173 25.55 10.33 -12.29
N ILE A 174 26.49 9.50 -12.78
CA ILE A 174 27.64 9.94 -13.53
C ILE A 174 27.18 10.25 -14.97
N LYS A 175 27.22 11.52 -15.35
CA LYS A 175 27.01 11.89 -16.76
C LYS A 175 28.23 11.42 -17.54
N HIS A 176 28.06 10.42 -18.40
CA HIS A 176 29.05 10.17 -19.45
C HIS A 176 29.00 11.35 -20.41
N ALA A 177 30.15 12.00 -20.55
CA ALA A 177 30.37 13.06 -21.50
C ALA A 177 30.38 12.51 -22.95
#